data_d3df3cd8f90dfa2ec48366688920a9e9
#
_entry.id   d3df3cd8f90dfa2ec48366688920a9e9
#
_cell.length_a   1.000
_cell.length_b   1.000
_cell.length_c   1.000
_cell.angle_alpha   90.00
_cell.angle_beta   90.00
_cell.angle_gamma   90.00
#
_symmetry.space_group_name_H-M   'P 1'
#
loop_
_entity.id
_entity.type
_entity.pdbx_description
1 polymer ?
#
loop_
_entity_poly.entity_id
_entity_poly.type
_entity_poly.pdbx_seq_one_letter_code
_entity_poly.pdbx_strand_id
1 'polypeptide(L)'
;MVIFFNYRNDRAKELTLILTQKDMPEVGMNTIPNLHFCSMTPYDSSFKGIHILFDKDNVNNTLGEYLSSLNKTQLHIAETEKYAHVTFFFNGGREAPFDKEERILINSPKVATYDLKPEMSAPEVKNALVAEIN
;
A
#
# COMPACT_ATOMS: atom_id res chain seq x y z
N MET A 1 26.12 5.29 -3.87
CA MET A 1 25.28 5.27 -2.65
C MET A 1 24.06 6.15 -2.87
N VAL A 2 22.90 5.69 -2.46
CA VAL A 2 21.65 6.44 -2.44
C VAL A 2 21.12 6.48 -1.01
N ILE A 3 20.69 7.64 -0.54
CA ILE A 3 19.88 7.81 0.67
C ILE A 3 18.52 8.28 0.22
N PHE A 4 17.52 7.39 0.35
CA PHE A 4 16.16 7.68 -0.09
C PHE A 4 15.38 8.34 1.06
N PHE A 5 15.39 9.67 1.07
CA PHE A 5 14.82 10.50 2.13
C PHE A 5 13.29 10.56 2.01
N ASN A 6 12.62 9.44 2.33
CA ASN A 6 11.17 9.32 2.30
C ASN A 6 10.69 8.36 3.39
N TYR A 7 9.83 8.84 4.28
CA TYR A 7 9.27 8.01 5.37
C TYR A 7 8.06 7.18 4.94
N ARG A 8 7.30 7.65 3.94
CA ARG A 8 6.16 6.90 3.41
C ARG A 8 6.63 5.81 2.47
N ASN A 9 6.05 4.64 2.60
CA ASN A 9 6.45 3.47 1.83
C ASN A 9 5.56 3.17 0.62
N ASP A 10 4.36 3.76 0.52
CA ASP A 10 3.35 3.45 -0.49
C ASP A 10 3.90 3.50 -1.94
N ARG A 11 4.56 4.60 -2.35
CA ARG A 11 5.20 4.73 -3.67
C ARG A 11 6.71 4.57 -3.63
N ALA A 12 7.34 4.76 -2.46
CA ALA A 12 8.79 4.60 -2.31
C ALA A 12 9.24 3.15 -2.61
N LYS A 13 8.39 2.16 -2.30
CA LYS A 13 8.68 0.77 -2.60
C LYS A 13 8.82 0.48 -4.09
N GLU A 14 8.06 1.17 -4.96
CA GLU A 14 8.14 0.98 -6.41
C GLU A 14 9.51 1.38 -6.95
N LEU A 15 10.00 2.57 -6.58
CA LEU A 15 11.34 3.03 -6.97
C LEU A 15 12.44 2.15 -6.37
N THR A 16 12.29 1.73 -5.12
CA THR A 16 13.26 0.84 -4.49
C THR A 16 13.31 -0.51 -5.22
N LEU A 17 12.16 -1.07 -5.59
CA LEU A 17 12.05 -2.32 -6.33
C LEU A 17 12.87 -2.26 -7.63
N ILE A 18 12.61 -1.26 -8.48
CA ILE A 18 13.26 -1.15 -9.80
C ILE A 18 14.74 -0.76 -9.75
N LEU A 19 15.17 -0.08 -8.69
CA LEU A 19 16.57 0.31 -8.53
C LEU A 19 17.43 -0.83 -7.94
N THR A 20 16.84 -1.73 -7.15
CA THR A 20 17.61 -2.66 -6.32
C THR A 20 17.20 -4.13 -6.37
N GLN A 21 15.95 -4.46 -6.73
CA GLN A 21 15.41 -5.81 -6.56
C GLN A 21 15.07 -6.53 -7.88
N LYS A 22 14.54 -5.81 -8.87
CA LYS A 22 13.98 -6.44 -10.06
C LYS A 22 14.22 -5.61 -11.31
N ASP A 23 14.82 -6.23 -12.33
CA ASP A 23 14.89 -5.64 -13.67
C ASP A 23 13.52 -5.60 -14.31
N MET A 24 13.21 -4.49 -14.97
CA MET A 24 11.97 -4.25 -15.70
C MET A 24 12.30 -3.66 -17.09
N PRO A 25 12.88 -4.47 -17.99
CA PRO A 25 13.32 -4.00 -19.31
C PRO A 25 12.17 -3.52 -20.20
N GLU A 26 10.96 -3.96 -19.95
CA GLU A 26 9.73 -3.51 -20.64
C GLU A 26 9.43 -2.01 -20.42
N VAL A 27 9.96 -1.43 -19.35
CA VAL A 27 9.87 0.02 -19.07
C VAL A 27 11.24 0.71 -19.11
N GLY A 28 12.26 0.03 -19.64
CA GLY A 28 13.61 0.54 -19.78
C GLY A 28 14.40 0.66 -18.47
N MET A 29 14.01 -0.08 -17.43
CA MET A 29 14.63 -0.03 -16.10
C MET A 29 15.40 -1.32 -15.80
N ASN A 30 16.64 -1.15 -15.32
CA ASN A 30 17.44 -2.25 -14.78
C ASN A 30 17.93 -1.87 -13.39
N THR A 31 18.08 -2.87 -12.55
CA THR A 31 18.70 -2.71 -11.23
C THR A 31 20.12 -2.19 -11.35
N ILE A 32 20.53 -1.37 -10.41
CA ILE A 32 21.89 -0.83 -10.37
C ILE A 32 22.77 -1.78 -9.56
N PRO A 33 23.74 -2.48 -10.21
CA PRO A 33 24.59 -3.43 -9.51
C PRO A 33 25.43 -2.73 -8.42
N ASN A 34 25.58 -3.39 -7.29
CA ASN A 34 26.36 -2.89 -6.14
C ASN A 34 25.90 -1.54 -5.59
N LEU A 35 24.62 -1.20 -5.78
CA LEU A 35 24.05 0.02 -5.22
C LEU A 35 23.97 -0.08 -3.71
N HIS A 36 24.69 0.75 -2.97
CA HIS A 36 24.48 0.95 -1.54
C HIS A 36 23.23 1.84 -1.37
N PHE A 37 22.11 1.23 -1.04
CA PHE A 37 20.81 1.89 -0.91
C PHE A 37 20.38 1.95 0.55
N CYS A 38 20.12 3.16 1.04
CA CYS A 38 19.61 3.43 2.38
C CYS A 38 18.19 3.97 2.28
N SER A 39 17.26 3.32 2.94
CA SER A 39 15.88 3.81 3.11
C SER A 39 15.67 4.41 4.49
N MET A 40 14.78 5.39 4.60
CA MET A 40 14.44 5.97 5.90
C MET A 40 13.71 4.96 6.78
N THR A 41 12.81 4.16 6.19
CA THR A 41 12.03 3.13 6.90
C THR A 41 11.97 1.84 6.05
N PRO A 42 11.57 0.70 6.60
CA PRO A 42 11.33 -0.50 5.81
C PRO A 42 10.14 -0.26 4.86
N TYR A 43 10.41 -0.27 3.55
CA TYR A 43 9.37 -0.06 2.53
C TYR A 43 8.63 -1.34 2.18
N ASP A 44 9.34 -2.47 2.22
CA ASP A 44 8.78 -3.79 1.99
C ASP A 44 9.68 -4.83 2.68
N SER A 45 9.07 -5.76 3.41
CA SER A 45 9.81 -6.80 4.16
C SER A 45 10.49 -7.84 3.27
N SER A 46 10.09 -7.93 2.00
CA SER A 46 10.70 -8.85 1.02
C SER A 46 12.01 -8.32 0.42
N PHE A 47 12.29 -7.02 0.54
CA PHE A 47 13.47 -6.40 -0.07
C PHE A 47 14.77 -6.83 0.62
N LYS A 48 15.79 -7.10 -0.20
CA LYS A 48 17.10 -7.55 0.25
C LYS A 48 18.17 -6.50 -0.03
N GLY A 49 19.20 -6.47 0.82
CA GLY A 49 20.34 -5.57 0.61
C GLY A 49 20.04 -4.09 0.82
N ILE A 50 18.95 -3.75 1.46
CA ILE A 50 18.56 -2.38 1.81
C ILE A 50 19.03 -2.06 3.23
N HIS A 51 19.69 -0.91 3.39
CA HIS A 51 20.06 -0.40 4.71
C HIS A 51 18.91 0.49 5.22
N ILE A 52 18.26 0.04 6.30
CA ILE A 52 17.16 0.77 6.93
C ILE A 52 17.74 1.68 8.02
N LEU A 53 17.47 2.97 7.94
CA LEU A 53 17.98 3.95 8.91
C LEU A 53 17.14 4.00 10.19
N PHE A 54 15.82 3.89 10.06
CA PHE A 54 14.88 3.88 11.18
C PHE A 54 13.92 2.71 11.04
N ASP A 55 13.90 1.87 12.03
CA ASP A 55 12.91 0.80 12.08
C ASP A 55 11.50 1.35 12.34
N LYS A 56 10.50 0.59 12.01
CA LYS A 56 9.11 0.97 12.17
C LYS A 56 8.38 -0.08 12.99
N ASP A 57 7.89 0.34 14.14
CA ASP A 57 6.99 -0.49 14.92
C ASP A 57 5.62 -0.57 14.26
N ASN A 58 5.05 -1.76 14.21
CA ASN A 58 3.65 -1.94 13.84
C ASN A 58 2.75 -1.43 14.96
N VAL A 59 1.65 -0.80 14.57
CA VAL A 59 0.65 -0.34 15.53
C VAL A 59 -0.29 -1.50 15.86
N ASN A 60 -0.28 -1.91 17.11
CA ASN A 60 -1.18 -2.92 17.64
C ASN A 60 -2.48 -2.30 18.14
N ASN A 61 -3.49 -3.13 18.39
CA ASN A 61 -4.80 -2.72 18.90
C ASN A 61 -5.49 -1.67 18.02
N THR A 62 -5.38 -1.87 16.71
CA THR A 62 -6.10 -1.05 15.74
C THR A 62 -7.60 -1.31 15.80
N LEU A 63 -8.41 -0.43 15.19
CA LEU A 63 -9.87 -0.64 15.15
C LEU A 63 -10.22 -1.96 14.46
N GLY A 64 -9.54 -2.33 13.36
CA GLY A 64 -9.75 -3.60 12.66
C GLY A 64 -9.45 -4.81 13.55
N GLU A 65 -8.36 -4.78 14.29
CA GLU A 65 -7.99 -5.81 15.26
C GLU A 65 -9.02 -5.93 16.39
N TYR A 66 -9.45 -4.81 16.93
CA TYR A 66 -10.44 -4.76 18.00
C TYR A 66 -11.81 -5.31 17.56
N LEU A 67 -12.30 -4.91 16.37
CA LEU A 67 -13.55 -5.42 15.81
C LEU A 67 -13.47 -6.94 15.57
N SER A 68 -12.35 -7.41 15.05
CA SER A 68 -12.07 -8.83 14.87
C SER A 68 -12.12 -9.61 16.20
N SER A 69 -11.48 -9.07 17.25
CA SER A 69 -11.50 -9.68 18.59
C SER A 69 -12.91 -9.80 19.19
N LEU A 70 -13.81 -8.90 18.81
CA LEU A 70 -15.23 -8.93 19.16
C LEU A 70 -16.07 -9.78 18.20
N ASN A 71 -15.42 -10.51 17.27
CA ASN A 71 -16.08 -11.36 16.29
C ASN A 71 -17.05 -10.59 15.35
N LYS A 72 -16.77 -9.32 15.10
CA LYS A 72 -17.56 -8.45 14.21
C LYS A 72 -17.04 -8.54 12.78
N THR A 73 -17.97 -8.53 11.83
CA THR A 73 -17.64 -8.37 10.41
C THR A 73 -17.28 -6.91 10.12
N GLN A 74 -16.34 -6.71 9.22
CA GLN A 74 -15.91 -5.38 8.78
C GLN A 74 -15.59 -5.42 7.28
N LEU A 75 -15.89 -4.33 6.59
CA LEU A 75 -15.61 -4.15 5.17
C LEU A 75 -14.66 -2.97 4.96
N HIS A 76 -13.56 -3.23 4.28
CA HIS A 76 -12.61 -2.21 3.83
C HIS A 76 -12.73 -2.08 2.31
N ILE A 77 -13.22 -0.96 1.84
CA ILE A 77 -13.46 -0.70 0.42
C ILE A 77 -12.82 0.62 -0.01
N ALA A 78 -12.08 0.59 -1.09
CA ALA A 78 -11.55 1.80 -1.73
C ALA A 78 -11.16 1.55 -3.18
N GLU A 79 -10.94 2.64 -3.91
CA GLU A 79 -10.27 2.57 -5.19
C GLU A 79 -8.75 2.38 -5.05
N THR A 80 -8.06 1.98 -6.14
CA THR A 80 -6.64 1.59 -6.14
C THR A 80 -5.73 2.57 -5.40
N GLU A 81 -5.88 3.87 -5.65
CA GLU A 81 -5.03 4.93 -5.05
C GLU A 81 -5.20 5.05 -3.52
N LYS A 82 -6.28 4.54 -2.97
CA LYS A 82 -6.63 4.62 -1.54
C LYS A 82 -6.70 3.27 -0.85
N TYR A 83 -6.57 2.18 -1.60
CA TYR A 83 -6.74 0.83 -1.06
C TYR A 83 -5.76 0.52 0.08
N ALA A 84 -4.47 0.80 -0.11
CA ALA A 84 -3.49 0.61 0.95
C ALA A 84 -3.77 1.44 2.20
N HIS A 85 -4.41 2.61 2.05
CA HIS A 85 -4.75 3.47 3.19
C HIS A 85 -5.84 2.88 4.07
N VAL A 86 -6.85 2.23 3.47
CA VAL A 86 -7.94 1.60 4.22
C VAL A 86 -7.67 0.15 4.61
N THR A 87 -6.56 -0.43 4.18
CA THR A 87 -6.14 -1.80 4.52
C THR A 87 -4.86 -1.80 5.32
N PHE A 88 -3.70 -1.80 4.66
CA PHE A 88 -2.38 -1.88 5.28
C PHE A 88 -2.15 -0.81 6.36
N PHE A 89 -2.35 0.48 6.02
CA PHE A 89 -2.11 1.56 6.99
C PHE A 89 -3.15 1.59 8.11
N PHE A 90 -4.41 1.38 7.77
CA PHE A 90 -5.49 1.31 8.75
C PHE A 90 -5.31 0.16 9.74
N ASN A 91 -4.76 -0.96 9.26
CA ASN A 91 -4.44 -2.13 10.07
C ASN A 91 -3.06 -2.06 10.76
N GLY A 92 -2.49 -0.86 10.88
CA GLY A 92 -1.26 -0.63 11.63
C GLY A 92 0.02 -1.17 10.98
N GLY A 93 0.01 -1.36 9.66
CA GLY A 93 1.13 -1.91 8.90
C GLY A 93 1.03 -3.42 8.63
N ARG A 94 -0.14 -4.01 8.86
CA ARG A 94 -0.42 -5.42 8.60
C ARG A 94 -1.00 -5.63 7.20
N GLU A 95 -0.34 -6.44 6.37
CA GLU A 95 -0.84 -6.80 5.02
C GLU A 95 -2.01 -7.79 5.07
N ALA A 96 -1.91 -8.82 5.91
CA ALA A 96 -2.96 -9.83 6.02
C ALA A 96 -4.22 -9.24 6.66
N PRO A 97 -5.41 -9.54 6.13
CA PRO A 97 -6.66 -9.14 6.76
C PRO A 97 -6.79 -9.75 8.16
N PHE A 98 -7.54 -9.09 9.02
CA PHE A 98 -7.99 -9.69 10.28
C PHE A 98 -9.12 -10.70 10.02
N ASP A 99 -9.42 -11.52 11.03
CA ASP A 99 -10.56 -12.42 10.92
C ASP A 99 -11.86 -11.63 10.73
N LYS A 100 -12.71 -12.08 9.78
CA LYS A 100 -13.95 -11.39 9.36
C LYS A 100 -13.74 -9.98 8.75
N GLU A 101 -12.54 -9.69 8.28
CA GLU A 101 -12.27 -8.52 7.46
C GLU A 101 -12.42 -8.88 5.99
N GLU A 102 -13.35 -8.23 5.33
CA GLU A 102 -13.55 -8.30 3.88
C GLU A 102 -12.95 -7.08 3.20
N ARG A 103 -12.44 -7.26 1.99
CA ARG A 103 -11.77 -6.21 1.22
C ARG A 103 -12.29 -6.14 -0.19
N ILE A 104 -12.71 -4.96 -0.61
CA ILE A 104 -13.13 -4.70 -2.00
C ILE A 104 -12.23 -3.62 -2.60
N LEU A 105 -11.58 -3.98 -3.71
CA LEU A 105 -10.78 -3.07 -4.51
C LEU A 105 -11.56 -2.65 -5.77
N ILE A 106 -11.75 -1.35 -5.94
CA ILE A 106 -12.27 -0.75 -7.16
C ILE A 106 -11.10 -0.13 -7.93
N ASN A 107 -11.03 -0.37 -9.23
CA ASN A 107 -9.95 0.22 -10.02
C ASN A 107 -10.10 1.73 -10.13
N SER A 108 -9.04 2.48 -9.85
CA SER A 108 -8.99 3.91 -10.14
C SER A 108 -9.03 4.16 -11.65
N PRO A 109 -9.55 5.30 -12.10
CA PRO A 109 -9.65 5.61 -13.53
C PRO A 109 -8.25 5.70 -14.16
N LYS A 110 -8.12 5.16 -15.37
CA LYS A 110 -6.88 5.20 -16.16
C LYS A 110 -6.80 6.53 -16.93
N VAL A 111 -6.49 7.60 -16.23
CA VAL A 111 -6.26 8.95 -16.77
C VAL A 111 -4.84 9.40 -16.46
N ALA A 112 -4.30 10.33 -17.25
CA ALA A 112 -2.94 10.83 -17.05
C ALA A 112 -2.78 11.54 -15.70
N THR A 113 -3.76 12.34 -15.34
CA THR A 113 -3.86 13.06 -14.05
C THR A 113 -5.31 13.12 -13.59
N TYR A 114 -5.55 13.14 -12.29
CA TYR A 114 -6.91 13.02 -11.74
C TYR A 114 -7.74 14.31 -11.78
N ASP A 115 -7.14 15.44 -12.18
CA ASP A 115 -7.89 16.66 -12.55
C ASP A 115 -8.75 16.44 -13.80
N LEU A 116 -8.41 15.46 -14.66
CA LEU A 116 -9.20 15.05 -15.82
C LEU A 116 -10.44 14.22 -15.43
N LYS A 117 -10.45 13.64 -14.22
CA LYS A 117 -11.59 12.92 -13.65
C LYS A 117 -11.60 13.09 -12.13
N PRO A 118 -11.98 14.27 -11.62
CA PRO A 118 -11.85 14.61 -10.20
C PRO A 118 -12.73 13.75 -9.28
N GLU A 119 -13.87 13.24 -9.76
CA GLU A 119 -14.70 12.28 -9.04
C GLU A 119 -14.06 10.92 -8.89
N MET A 120 -13.01 10.62 -9.67
CA MET A 120 -12.29 9.35 -9.69
C MET A 120 -13.25 8.14 -9.82
N SER A 121 -13.20 7.16 -8.92
CA SER A 121 -14.11 6.00 -8.89
C SER A 121 -15.10 6.06 -7.73
N ALA A 122 -15.43 7.26 -7.22
CA ALA A 122 -16.37 7.41 -6.11
C ALA A 122 -17.78 6.84 -6.40
N PRO A 123 -18.35 6.98 -7.62
CA PRO A 123 -19.64 6.36 -7.95
C PRO A 123 -19.60 4.82 -7.86
N GLU A 124 -18.55 4.21 -8.37
CA GLU A 124 -18.35 2.75 -8.36
C GLU A 124 -18.14 2.23 -6.94
N VAL A 125 -17.32 2.92 -6.13
CA VAL A 125 -17.11 2.61 -4.71
C VAL A 125 -18.42 2.69 -3.94
N LYS A 126 -19.20 3.76 -4.15
CA LYS A 126 -20.53 3.92 -3.53
C LYS A 126 -21.46 2.77 -3.92
N ASN A 127 -21.52 2.41 -5.21
CA ASN A 127 -22.42 1.36 -5.67
C ASN A 127 -22.06 -0.01 -5.07
N ALA A 128 -20.76 -0.34 -5.02
CA ALA A 128 -20.27 -1.55 -4.38
C ALA A 128 -20.58 -1.56 -2.87
N LEU A 129 -20.33 -0.46 -2.17
CA LEU A 129 -20.65 -0.35 -0.74
C LEU A 129 -22.14 -0.55 -0.45
N VAL A 130 -23.03 0.06 -1.26
CA VAL A 130 -24.49 -0.09 -1.09
C VAL A 130 -24.93 -1.54 -1.32
N ALA A 131 -24.29 -2.26 -2.27
CA ALA A 131 -24.60 -3.66 -2.52
C ALA A 131 -24.23 -4.58 -1.34
N GLU A 132 -23.15 -4.26 -0.62
CA GLU A 132 -22.71 -5.05 0.54
C GLU A 132 -23.51 -4.75 1.83
N ILE A 133 -24.16 -3.59 1.91
CA ILE A 133 -25.00 -3.23 3.08
C ILE A 133 -26.40 -3.83 2.98
N ASN A 134 -26.90 -4.10 1.76
CA ASN A 134 -28.23 -4.66 1.51
C ASN A 134 -28.22 -6.19 1.50
#